data_8dad3e1e61498d4f85b8a5e1c1e360f0
#
_entry.id   8dad3e1e61498d4f85b8a5e1c1e360f0
#
_cell.length_a   1.000
_cell.length_b   1.000
_cell.length_c   1.000
_cell.angle_alpha   90.00
_cell.angle_beta   90.00
_cell.angle_gamma   90.00
#
_symmetry.space_group_name_H-M   'P 1'
#
loop_
_entity.id
_entity.type
_entity.pdbx_description
1 polymer ?
#
loop_
_entity_poly.entity_id
_entity_poly.type
_entity_poly.pdbx_seq_one_letter_code
_entity_poly.pdbx_strand_id
1 'polypeptide(L)'
;MPLIDGVEKTIAKLHIVYKKELEKIVAEKVTDTSRIESLFDQIWVFIDEPKMYELYWKLINYVETFDTSIGTYYRRLDELHFEGY
;
A
#
# COMPACT_ATOMS: atom_id res chain seq x y z
N MET A 1 25.33 10.06 8.98
CA MET A 1 24.26 9.77 9.94
C MET A 1 23.77 8.34 9.76
N PRO A 2 24.32 7.41 10.55
CA PRO A 2 23.99 5.99 10.36
C PRO A 2 22.52 5.65 10.54
N LEU A 3 21.83 6.35 11.44
CA LEU A 3 20.41 6.08 11.71
C LEU A 3 19.52 6.43 10.52
N ILE A 4 19.81 7.55 9.85
CA ILE A 4 19.05 7.97 8.68
C ILE A 4 19.24 6.98 7.54
N ASP A 5 20.49 6.60 7.29
CA ASP A 5 20.81 5.61 6.24
C ASP A 5 20.16 4.27 6.52
N GLY A 6 20.12 3.85 7.80
CA GLY A 6 19.45 2.61 8.21
C GLY A 6 17.96 2.63 7.95
N VAL A 7 17.29 3.76 8.24
CA VAL A 7 15.86 3.92 8.01
C VAL A 7 15.56 3.91 6.52
N GLU A 8 16.33 4.64 5.71
CA GLU A 8 16.15 4.66 4.25
C GLU A 8 16.33 3.28 3.64
N LYS A 9 17.32 2.53 4.08
CA LYS A 9 17.55 1.16 3.60
C LYS A 9 16.40 0.23 3.99
N THR A 10 15.88 0.39 5.21
CA THR A 10 14.75 -0.41 5.67
C THR A 10 13.51 -0.14 4.84
N ILE A 11 13.20 1.13 4.58
CA ILE A 11 12.07 1.52 3.74
C ILE A 11 12.24 0.98 2.32
N ALA A 12 13.44 1.08 1.75
CA ALA A 12 13.73 0.56 0.42
C ALA A 12 13.49 -0.95 0.34
N LYS A 13 13.92 -1.70 1.35
CA LYS A 13 13.70 -3.15 1.42
C LYS A 13 12.22 -3.48 1.53
N LEU A 14 11.49 -2.78 2.39
CA LEU A 14 10.06 -2.98 2.56
C LEU A 14 9.31 -2.63 1.28
N HIS A 15 9.72 -1.58 0.59
CA HIS A 15 9.12 -1.22 -0.69
C HIS A 15 9.25 -2.36 -1.70
N ILE A 16 10.43 -2.98 -1.80
CA ILE A 16 10.65 -4.11 -2.68
C ILE A 16 9.74 -5.28 -2.30
N VAL A 17 9.65 -5.60 -1.02
CA VAL A 17 8.80 -6.69 -0.52
C VAL A 17 7.34 -6.44 -0.84
N TYR A 18 6.84 -5.24 -0.56
CA TYR A 18 5.43 -4.91 -0.79
C TYR A 18 5.11 -4.84 -2.27
N LYS A 19 6.03 -4.32 -3.07
CA LYS A 19 5.87 -4.28 -4.53
C LYS A 19 5.75 -5.69 -5.10
N LYS A 20 6.62 -6.60 -4.67
CA LYS A 20 6.56 -8.00 -5.10
C LYS A 20 5.25 -8.67 -4.68
N GLU A 21 4.79 -8.41 -3.46
CA GLU A 21 3.53 -8.95 -2.98
C GLU A 21 2.35 -8.40 -3.81
N LEU A 22 2.36 -7.11 -4.10
CA LEU A 22 1.34 -6.49 -4.95
C LEU A 22 1.35 -7.11 -6.36
N GLU A 23 2.51 -7.24 -6.97
CA GLU A 23 2.64 -7.84 -8.29
C GLU A 23 2.13 -9.28 -8.30
N LYS A 24 2.39 -10.03 -7.24
CA LYS A 24 1.93 -11.40 -7.10
C LYS A 24 0.40 -11.44 -6.97
N ILE A 25 -0.17 -10.57 -6.15
CA ILE A 25 -1.62 -10.45 -5.99
C ILE A 25 -2.29 -10.17 -7.33
N VAL A 26 -1.74 -9.23 -8.08
CA VAL A 26 -2.29 -8.86 -9.40
C VAL A 26 -2.14 -9.99 -10.40
N ALA A 27 -0.94 -10.61 -10.46
CA ALA A 27 -0.65 -11.69 -11.42
C ALA A 27 -1.50 -12.93 -11.17
N GLU A 28 -1.72 -13.27 -9.90
CA GLU A 28 -2.52 -14.44 -9.52
C GLU A 28 -4.01 -14.12 -9.41
N LYS A 29 -4.40 -12.87 -9.66
CA LYS A 29 -5.80 -12.42 -9.56
C LYS A 29 -6.42 -12.76 -8.21
N VAL A 30 -5.66 -12.49 -7.13
CA VAL A 30 -6.10 -12.79 -5.77
C VAL A 30 -7.30 -11.90 -5.42
N THR A 31 -8.36 -12.53 -4.91
CA THR A 31 -9.56 -11.83 -4.43
C THR A 31 -9.77 -12.02 -2.93
N ASP A 32 -8.81 -12.61 -2.23
CA ASP A 32 -8.85 -12.78 -0.77
C ASP A 32 -8.70 -11.40 -0.12
N THR A 33 -9.81 -10.88 0.39
CA THR A 33 -9.85 -9.54 0.98
C THR A 33 -8.97 -9.41 2.22
N SER A 34 -8.86 -10.48 3.02
CA SER A 34 -8.00 -10.45 4.21
C SER A 34 -6.54 -10.24 3.84
N ARG A 35 -6.08 -10.91 2.80
CA ARG A 35 -4.71 -10.77 2.31
C ARG A 35 -4.45 -9.38 1.74
N ILE A 36 -5.41 -8.86 0.98
CA ILE A 36 -5.32 -7.52 0.38
C ILE A 36 -5.34 -6.45 1.46
N GLU A 37 -6.23 -6.56 2.43
CA GLU A 37 -6.32 -5.61 3.54
C GLU A 37 -5.05 -5.63 4.39
N SER A 38 -4.46 -6.80 4.60
CA SER A 38 -3.20 -6.91 5.32
C SER A 38 -2.08 -6.13 4.61
N LEU A 39 -2.02 -6.21 3.29
CA LEU A 39 -1.04 -5.46 2.51
C LEU A 39 -1.31 -3.94 2.60
N PHE A 40 -2.58 -3.52 2.50
CA PHE A 40 -2.94 -2.11 2.70
C PHE A 40 -2.45 -1.60 4.05
N ASP A 41 -2.69 -2.35 5.12
CA ASP A 41 -2.30 -1.94 6.47
C ASP A 41 -0.78 -1.80 6.59
N GLN A 42 -0.03 -2.70 5.98
CA GLN A 42 1.42 -2.64 5.96
C GLN A 42 1.93 -1.40 5.21
N ILE A 43 1.36 -1.13 4.05
CA ILE A 43 1.73 0.05 3.25
C ILE A 43 1.33 1.34 3.96
N TRP A 44 0.17 1.35 4.64
CA TRP A 44 -0.36 2.52 5.33
C TRP A 44 0.61 3.08 6.37
N VAL A 45 1.37 2.23 7.04
CA VAL A 45 2.36 2.67 8.03
C VAL A 45 3.37 3.64 7.42
N PHE A 46 3.63 3.52 6.12
CA PHE A 46 4.62 4.32 5.41
C PHE A 46 3.97 5.22 4.34
N ILE A 47 2.71 5.59 4.53
CA ILE A 47 1.93 6.29 3.50
C ILE A 47 2.53 7.64 3.09
N ASP A 48 3.33 8.26 3.96
CA ASP A 48 3.97 9.54 3.67
C ASP A 48 5.17 9.39 2.73
N GLU A 49 5.65 8.17 2.51
CA GLU A 49 6.72 7.91 1.55
C GLU A 49 6.15 7.86 0.13
N PRO A 50 6.66 8.66 -0.83
CA PRO A 50 6.09 8.70 -2.18
C PRO A 50 5.99 7.35 -2.87
N LYS A 51 7.00 6.49 -2.70
CA LYS A 51 7.00 5.16 -3.31
C LYS A 51 5.95 4.25 -2.71
N MET A 52 5.72 4.34 -1.40
CA MET A 52 4.69 3.58 -0.71
C MET A 52 3.30 4.09 -1.07
N TYR A 53 3.14 5.40 -1.17
CA TYR A 53 1.90 6.02 -1.61
C TYR A 53 1.51 5.55 -3.01
N GLU A 54 2.48 5.42 -3.91
CA GLU A 54 2.25 4.89 -5.24
C GLU A 54 1.73 3.45 -5.20
N LEU A 55 2.33 2.60 -4.35
CA LEU A 55 1.87 1.22 -4.17
C LEU A 55 0.44 1.18 -3.63
N TYR A 56 0.13 2.06 -2.70
CA TYR A 56 -1.19 2.17 -2.11
C TYR A 56 -2.25 2.37 -3.20
N TRP A 57 -2.02 3.32 -4.09
CA TRP A 57 -2.95 3.62 -5.18
C TRP A 57 -3.04 2.51 -6.22
N LYS A 58 -1.93 1.84 -6.50
CA LYS A 58 -1.93 0.67 -7.39
C LYS A 58 -2.81 -0.44 -6.82
N LEU A 59 -2.74 -0.65 -5.51
CA LEU A 59 -3.56 -1.67 -4.84
C LEU A 59 -5.04 -1.26 -4.84
N ILE A 60 -5.34 0.01 -4.61
CA ILE A 60 -6.71 0.53 -4.71
C ILE A 60 -7.27 0.25 -6.12
N ASN A 61 -6.53 0.61 -7.15
CA ASN A 61 -6.97 0.42 -8.54
C ASN A 61 -7.21 -1.06 -8.84
N TYR A 62 -6.37 -1.93 -8.33
CA TYR A 62 -6.57 -3.37 -8.51
C TYR A 62 -7.83 -3.86 -7.80
N VAL A 63 -7.99 -3.54 -6.53
CA VAL A 63 -9.12 -4.04 -5.73
C VAL A 63 -10.46 -3.54 -6.27
N GLU A 64 -10.50 -2.36 -6.83
CA GLU A 64 -11.72 -1.80 -7.42
C GLU A 64 -12.20 -2.56 -8.65
N THR A 65 -11.35 -3.41 -9.25
CA THR A 65 -11.77 -4.24 -10.38
C THR A 65 -12.75 -5.34 -9.96
N PHE A 66 -12.80 -5.69 -8.68
CA PHE A 66 -13.72 -6.74 -8.19
C PHE A 66 -14.47 -6.38 -6.91
N ASP A 67 -14.01 -5.37 -6.15
CA ASP A 67 -14.67 -4.95 -4.91
C ASP A 67 -14.51 -3.45 -4.71
N THR A 68 -15.51 -2.70 -5.16
CA THR A 68 -15.49 -1.24 -5.07
C THR A 68 -15.61 -0.73 -3.63
N SER A 69 -16.24 -1.49 -2.75
CA SER A 69 -16.41 -1.05 -1.36
C SER A 69 -15.09 -0.99 -0.60
N ILE A 70 -14.19 -1.94 -0.82
CA ILE A 70 -12.85 -1.94 -0.23
C ILE A 70 -12.04 -0.76 -0.80
N GLY A 71 -12.06 -0.58 -2.12
CA GLY A 71 -11.37 0.53 -2.76
C GLY A 71 -11.85 1.87 -2.23
N THR A 72 -13.16 2.05 -2.10
CA THR A 72 -13.75 3.27 -1.56
C THR A 72 -13.30 3.53 -0.12
N TYR A 73 -13.26 2.48 0.71
CA TYR A 73 -12.80 2.59 2.10
C TYR A 73 -11.37 3.14 2.17
N TYR A 74 -10.46 2.57 1.40
CA TYR A 74 -9.05 3.00 1.44
C TYR A 74 -8.82 4.35 0.76
N ARG A 75 -9.60 4.71 -0.26
CA ARG A 75 -9.59 6.06 -0.81
C ARG A 75 -9.98 7.08 0.24
N ARG A 76 -11.02 6.76 1.02
CA ARG A 76 -11.52 7.64 2.06
C ARG A 76 -10.51 7.83 3.18
N LEU A 77 -9.80 6.77 3.56
CA LEU A 77 -8.72 6.87 4.54
C LEU A 77 -7.63 7.83 4.06
N ASP A 78 -7.26 7.74 2.79
CA ASP A 78 -6.28 8.63 2.18
C ASP A 78 -6.73 10.08 2.24
N GLU A 79 -7.97 10.36 1.83
CA GLU A 79 -8.53 11.70 1.87
C GLU A 79 -8.54 12.26 3.29
N LEU A 80 -8.98 11.47 4.27
CA LEU A 80 -9.02 11.89 5.67
C LEU A 80 -7.62 12.15 6.23
N HIS A 81 -6.64 11.33 5.85
CA HIS A 81 -5.26 11.49 6.28
C HIS A 81 -4.68 12.84 5.82
N PHE A 82 -4.86 13.18 4.54
CA PHE A 82 -4.30 14.40 3.98
C PHE A 82 -5.13 15.64 4.28
N GLU A 83 -6.44 15.51 4.47
CA GLU A 83 -7.30 16.62 4.89
C GLU A 83 -7.09 17.00 6.36
N GLY A 84 -6.62 16.07 7.18
CA GLY A 84 -6.34 16.30 8.59
C GLY A 84 -5.16 17.24 8.85
N TYR A 85 -4.42 17.59 7.83
CA TYR A 85 -3.33 18.54 7.91
C TYR A 85 -3.82 19.93 7.50
#